data_7ac25198eb963106ee42844d8054db5d
#
_entry.id   7ac25198eb963106ee42844d8054db5d
#
_cell.length_a   1.000
_cell.length_b   1.000
_cell.length_c   1.000
_cell.angle_alpha   90.00
_cell.angle_beta   90.00
_cell.angle_gamma   90.00
#
_symmetry.space_group_name_H-M   'P 1'
#
loop_
_entity.id
_entity.type
_entity.pdbx_description
1 polymer ?
#
loop_
_entity_poly.entity_id
_entity_poly.type
_entity_poly.pdbx_seq_one_letter_code
_entity_poly.pdbx_strand_id
1 'polypeptide(L)'
;MSYILSADPKTIIAALALIVSLCSLVVSWLSGTRASRALAISEGQEKRRQPRLGLYLAKAYRRLMPGKQLFGFLVSVTNPTDIGNSIARAELQVTYLLNNNVKAICRIPHNQELAENESTGKTQEASVFAIPSRIDPHQTLFGWFLFCLDDNVIGEGTVDAHSLLLEDTHDITTDSGPIMVREWTHETPKG
;
A
#
# COMPACT_ATOMS: atom_id res chain seq x y z
N MET A 1 25.75 -20.91 -74.31
CA MET A 1 24.68 -19.86 -74.25
C MET A 1 24.87 -19.10 -72.94
N SER A 2 25.67 -18.02 -72.94
CA SER A 2 25.95 -17.23 -71.72
C SER A 2 25.26 -15.87 -71.87
N TYR A 3 24.08 -15.73 -71.32
CA TYR A 3 23.42 -14.42 -71.15
C TYR A 3 24.11 -13.71 -69.99
N ILE A 4 25.17 -12.93 -70.29
CA ILE A 4 25.66 -11.94 -69.37
C ILE A 4 24.61 -10.83 -69.38
N LEU A 5 23.78 -10.81 -68.39
CA LEU A 5 22.88 -9.67 -68.10
C LEU A 5 23.79 -8.44 -67.86
N SER A 6 23.99 -7.61 -68.88
CA SER A 6 24.60 -6.30 -68.67
C SER A 6 23.54 -5.39 -67.99
N ALA A 7 23.47 -5.51 -66.70
CA ALA A 7 22.58 -4.62 -65.91
C ALA A 7 23.09 -3.18 -66.02
N ASP A 8 22.24 -2.28 -66.45
CA ASP A 8 22.51 -0.85 -66.47
C ASP A 8 23.04 -0.39 -65.12
N PRO A 9 24.18 0.30 -65.00
CA PRO A 9 24.73 0.77 -63.71
C PRO A 9 23.74 1.56 -62.89
N LYS A 10 22.77 2.24 -63.50
CA LYS A 10 21.68 2.91 -62.77
C LYS A 10 20.74 1.95 -62.04
N THR A 11 20.47 0.78 -62.63
CA THR A 11 19.63 -0.26 -62.03
C THR A 11 20.33 -0.91 -60.83
N ILE A 12 21.66 -1.10 -60.94
CA ILE A 12 22.45 -1.63 -59.81
C ILE A 12 22.46 -0.67 -58.64
N ILE A 13 22.65 0.63 -58.87
CA ILE A 13 22.62 1.65 -57.84
C ILE A 13 21.24 1.73 -57.19
N ALA A 14 20.17 1.68 -57.96
CA ALA A 14 18.80 1.69 -57.44
C ALA A 14 18.49 0.46 -56.55
N ALA A 15 18.97 -0.74 -56.98
CA ALA A 15 18.81 -1.96 -56.20
C ALA A 15 19.58 -1.91 -54.85
N LEU A 16 20.82 -1.39 -54.89
CA LEU A 16 21.61 -1.21 -53.67
C LEU A 16 20.96 -0.20 -52.72
N ALA A 17 20.44 0.91 -53.23
CA ALA A 17 19.72 1.91 -52.42
C ALA A 17 18.47 1.31 -51.75
N LEU A 18 17.73 0.46 -52.48
CA LEU A 18 16.56 -0.24 -51.92
C LEU A 18 16.96 -1.20 -50.81
N ILE A 19 18.03 -1.97 -50.97
CA ILE A 19 18.53 -2.89 -49.96
C ILE A 19 18.93 -2.13 -48.67
N VAL A 20 19.69 -1.05 -48.81
CA VAL A 20 20.12 -0.21 -47.71
C VAL A 20 18.90 0.38 -46.97
N SER A 21 17.90 0.83 -47.72
CA SER A 21 16.65 1.35 -47.14
C SER A 21 15.90 0.28 -46.35
N LEU A 22 15.76 -0.93 -46.89
CA LEU A 22 15.15 -2.06 -46.19
C LEU A 22 15.92 -2.46 -44.93
N CYS A 23 17.24 -2.54 -44.99
CA CYS A 23 18.08 -2.80 -43.82
C CYS A 23 17.91 -1.74 -42.74
N SER A 24 17.88 -0.45 -43.13
CA SER A 24 17.66 0.65 -42.21
C SER A 24 16.31 0.57 -41.52
N LEU A 25 15.25 0.19 -42.23
CA LEU A 25 13.91 0.00 -41.69
C LEU A 25 13.87 -1.15 -40.67
N VAL A 26 14.51 -2.27 -40.96
CA VAL A 26 14.62 -3.42 -40.04
C VAL A 26 15.39 -3.02 -38.77
N VAL A 27 16.53 -2.35 -38.90
CA VAL A 27 17.33 -1.88 -37.77
C VAL A 27 16.54 -0.89 -36.92
N SER A 28 15.81 0.04 -37.55
CA SER A 28 14.98 1.00 -36.87
C SER A 28 13.87 0.30 -36.06
N TRP A 29 13.20 -0.67 -36.65
CA TRP A 29 12.16 -1.45 -35.97
C TRP A 29 12.70 -2.26 -34.79
N LEU A 30 13.84 -2.95 -34.96
CA LEU A 30 14.51 -3.68 -33.86
C LEU A 30 14.99 -2.74 -32.75
N SER A 31 15.48 -1.56 -33.10
CA SER A 31 15.88 -0.54 -32.11
C SER A 31 14.69 -0.01 -31.31
N GLY A 32 13.57 0.24 -31.98
CA GLY A 32 12.33 0.67 -31.33
C GLY A 32 11.80 -0.37 -30.31
N THR A 33 11.83 -1.66 -30.67
CA THR A 33 11.41 -2.74 -29.77
C THR A 33 12.34 -2.91 -28.56
N ARG A 34 13.65 -2.70 -28.75
CA ARG A 34 14.62 -2.72 -27.64
C ARG A 34 14.44 -1.51 -26.72
N ALA A 35 14.23 -0.34 -27.29
CA ALA A 35 13.99 0.89 -26.52
C ALA A 35 12.73 0.80 -25.65
N SER A 36 11.63 0.27 -26.20
CA SER A 36 10.40 0.09 -25.42
C SER A 36 10.56 -0.92 -24.27
N ARG A 37 11.31 -2.01 -24.48
CA ARG A 37 11.63 -2.95 -23.39
C ARG A 37 12.52 -2.32 -22.31
N ALA A 38 13.53 -1.56 -22.70
CA ALA A 38 14.41 -0.85 -21.78
C ALA A 38 13.61 0.17 -20.94
N LEU A 39 12.67 0.90 -21.55
CA LEU A 39 11.79 1.83 -20.87
C LEU A 39 10.89 1.10 -19.85
N ALA A 40 10.26 0.00 -20.23
CA ALA A 40 9.41 -0.79 -19.34
C ALA A 40 10.19 -1.34 -18.12
N ILE A 41 11.44 -1.76 -18.32
CA ILE A 41 12.33 -2.20 -17.22
C ILE A 41 12.65 -1.02 -16.31
N SER A 42 13.00 0.16 -16.88
CA SER A 42 13.31 1.36 -16.11
C SER A 42 12.12 1.85 -15.30
N GLU A 43 10.92 1.88 -15.89
CA GLU A 43 9.67 2.20 -15.16
C GLU A 43 9.38 1.20 -14.04
N GLY A 44 9.61 -0.09 -14.27
CA GLY A 44 9.48 -1.12 -13.26
C GLY A 44 10.45 -0.94 -12.09
N GLN A 45 11.70 -0.56 -12.37
CA GLN A 45 12.69 -0.24 -11.35
C GLN A 45 12.33 1.02 -10.58
N GLU A 46 11.86 2.06 -11.26
CA GLU A 46 11.43 3.30 -10.61
C GLU A 46 10.25 3.08 -9.66
N LYS A 47 9.25 2.30 -10.08
CA LYS A 47 8.13 1.90 -9.20
C LYS A 47 8.58 1.14 -7.95
N ARG A 48 9.64 0.33 -8.03
CA ARG A 48 10.20 -0.37 -6.87
C ARG A 48 10.98 0.56 -5.94
N ARG A 49 11.49 1.67 -6.45
CA ARG A 49 12.21 2.68 -5.67
C ARG A 49 11.28 3.70 -5.00
N GLN A 50 10.04 3.85 -5.52
CA GLN A 50 9.07 4.74 -4.86
C GLN A 50 8.70 4.19 -3.49
N PRO A 51 8.92 4.95 -2.41
CA PRO A 51 8.56 4.52 -1.06
C PRO A 51 7.05 4.27 -1.01
N ARG A 52 6.66 3.15 -0.45
CA ARG A 52 5.26 2.82 -0.18
C ARG A 52 5.19 1.68 0.81
N LEU A 53 4.13 1.66 1.59
CA LEU A 53 3.81 0.54 2.47
C LEU A 53 2.57 -0.18 1.95
N GLY A 54 2.57 -1.50 2.05
CA GLY A 54 1.38 -2.32 1.86
C GLY A 54 0.75 -2.59 3.22
N LEU A 55 -0.55 -2.40 3.34
CA LEU A 55 -1.32 -2.64 4.56
C LEU A 55 -2.35 -3.74 4.32
N TYR A 56 -2.32 -4.79 5.13
CA TYR A 56 -3.31 -5.85 5.14
C TYR A 56 -3.89 -6.00 6.54
N LEU A 57 -5.21 -5.90 6.65
CA LEU A 57 -5.94 -6.06 7.90
C LEU A 57 -6.29 -7.54 8.11
N ALA A 58 -5.80 -8.13 9.19
CA ALA A 58 -6.10 -9.51 9.56
C ALA A 58 -7.31 -9.62 10.50
N LYS A 59 -7.37 -8.76 11.54
CA LYS A 59 -8.48 -8.74 12.51
C LYS A 59 -8.77 -7.30 12.91
N ALA A 60 -10.03 -7.01 13.21
CA ALA A 60 -10.48 -5.73 13.77
C ALA A 60 -11.50 -6.01 14.85
N TYR A 61 -11.32 -5.44 16.02
CA TYR A 61 -12.29 -5.53 17.11
C TYR A 61 -12.47 -4.20 17.83
N ARG A 62 -13.61 -4.08 18.47
CA ARG A 62 -13.97 -2.98 19.37
C ARG A 62 -14.38 -3.54 20.73
N ARG A 63 -13.90 -2.94 21.81
CA ARG A 63 -14.31 -3.20 23.18
C ARG A 63 -14.93 -1.94 23.76
N LEU A 64 -16.16 -2.04 24.24
CA LEU A 64 -16.83 -0.97 24.94
C LEU A 64 -16.37 -0.95 26.41
N MET A 65 -16.00 0.21 26.89
CA MET A 65 -15.58 0.48 28.25
C MET A 65 -16.39 1.70 28.80
N PRO A 66 -16.54 1.88 30.09
CA PRO A 66 -17.24 3.05 30.62
C PRO A 66 -16.62 4.37 30.14
N GLY A 67 -17.37 5.15 29.35
CA GLY A 67 -16.97 6.46 28.81
C GLY A 67 -15.99 6.44 27.62
N LYS A 68 -15.59 5.26 27.14
CA LYS A 68 -14.65 5.14 26.04
C LYS A 68 -14.77 3.81 25.27
N GLN A 69 -14.26 3.80 24.05
CA GLN A 69 -14.20 2.63 23.19
C GLN A 69 -12.75 2.33 22.84
N LEU A 70 -12.33 1.09 23.01
CA LEU A 70 -11.02 0.61 22.61
C LEU A 70 -11.14 -0.12 21.27
N PHE A 71 -10.30 0.25 20.31
CA PHE A 71 -10.20 -0.42 19.02
C PHE A 71 -8.84 -1.09 18.89
N GLY A 72 -8.85 -2.32 18.40
CA GLY A 72 -7.65 -3.08 18.09
C GLY A 72 -7.67 -3.59 16.65
N PHE A 73 -6.58 -3.34 15.92
CA PHE A 73 -6.40 -3.78 14.54
C PHE A 73 -5.14 -4.62 14.45
N LEU A 74 -5.30 -5.92 14.17
CA LEU A 74 -4.19 -6.81 13.86
C LEU A 74 -3.90 -6.68 12.38
N VAL A 75 -2.69 -6.22 12.05
CA VAL A 75 -2.32 -5.92 10.69
C VAL A 75 -0.98 -6.52 10.30
N SER A 76 -0.82 -6.71 9.01
CA SER A 76 0.45 -6.99 8.35
C SER A 76 0.83 -5.76 7.53
N VAL A 77 1.99 -5.18 7.82
CA VAL A 77 2.55 -4.04 7.08
C VAL A 77 3.78 -4.51 6.33
N THR A 78 3.76 -4.38 5.01
CA THR A 78 4.83 -4.84 4.12
C THR A 78 5.49 -3.66 3.43
N ASN A 79 6.81 -3.67 3.38
CA ASN A 79 7.58 -2.79 2.52
C ASN A 79 7.92 -3.52 1.21
N PRO A 80 7.20 -3.31 0.11
CA PRO A 80 7.45 -4.02 -1.16
C PRO A 80 8.57 -3.39 -1.99
N THR A 81 9.28 -2.39 -1.46
CA THR A 81 10.28 -1.61 -2.18
C THR A 81 11.70 -2.04 -1.87
N ASP A 82 12.66 -1.62 -2.71
CA ASP A 82 14.09 -1.91 -2.55
C ASP A 82 14.78 -0.98 -1.53
N ILE A 83 14.06 -0.02 -0.97
CA ILE A 83 14.56 0.92 0.04
C ILE A 83 13.87 0.70 1.38
N GLY A 84 14.59 0.91 2.48
CA GLY A 84 14.01 0.89 3.82
C GLY A 84 12.96 1.98 4.00
N ASN A 85 11.91 1.68 4.76
CA ASN A 85 10.85 2.63 5.10
C ASN A 85 10.52 2.51 6.59
N SER A 86 9.70 3.38 7.12
CA SER A 86 9.23 3.28 8.52
C SER A 86 7.79 3.76 8.62
N ILE A 87 7.05 3.17 9.54
CA ILE A 87 5.76 3.69 9.96
C ILE A 87 6.04 4.89 10.87
N ALA A 88 5.74 6.10 10.40
CA ALA A 88 5.93 7.34 11.19
C ALA A 88 4.72 7.63 12.05
N ARG A 89 3.52 7.32 11.58
CA ARG A 89 2.25 7.56 12.26
C ARG A 89 1.22 6.48 11.90
N ALA A 90 0.37 6.14 12.84
CA ALA A 90 -0.83 5.33 12.61
C ALA A 90 -2.03 6.01 13.26
N GLU A 91 -3.12 6.15 12.51
CA GLU A 91 -4.34 6.82 12.96
C GLU A 91 -5.56 5.99 12.61
N LEU A 92 -6.50 5.91 13.53
CA LEU A 92 -7.85 5.42 13.24
C LEU A 92 -8.70 6.61 12.79
N GLN A 93 -9.18 6.56 11.57
CA GLN A 93 -10.15 7.52 11.05
C GLN A 93 -11.55 6.96 11.27
N VAL A 94 -12.37 7.69 12.04
CA VAL A 94 -13.78 7.40 12.25
C VAL A 94 -14.60 8.43 11.50
N THR A 95 -15.40 7.97 10.57
CA THR A 95 -16.35 8.79 9.84
C THR A 95 -17.72 8.59 10.45
N TYR A 96 -18.43 9.68 10.80
CA TYR A 96 -19.74 9.62 11.42
C TYR A 96 -20.66 10.72 10.90
N LEU A 97 -21.96 10.48 11.00
CA LEU A 97 -23.02 11.42 10.62
C LEU A 97 -23.55 12.10 11.88
N LEU A 98 -23.54 13.41 11.85
CA LEU A 98 -24.21 14.23 12.86
C LEU A 98 -25.73 14.22 12.66
N ASN A 99 -26.51 14.65 13.66
CA ASN A 99 -27.97 14.67 13.61
C ASN A 99 -28.57 15.49 12.43
N ASN A 100 -27.80 16.40 11.85
CA ASN A 100 -28.15 17.19 10.68
C ASN A 100 -27.69 16.54 9.35
N ASN A 101 -27.32 15.28 9.33
CA ASN A 101 -26.75 14.53 8.20
C ASN A 101 -25.43 15.08 7.64
N VAL A 102 -24.74 15.94 8.40
CA VAL A 102 -23.41 16.39 8.04
C VAL A 102 -22.39 15.30 8.38
N LYS A 103 -21.58 14.94 7.41
CA LYS A 103 -20.49 13.98 7.58
C LYS A 103 -19.31 14.63 8.32
N ALA A 104 -18.90 14.05 9.41
CA ALA A 104 -17.76 14.48 10.20
C ALA A 104 -16.70 13.37 10.24
N ILE A 105 -15.45 13.75 10.46
CA ILE A 105 -14.30 12.84 10.53
C ILE A 105 -13.53 13.16 11.81
N CYS A 106 -13.26 12.11 12.60
CA CYS A 106 -12.33 12.16 13.72
C CYS A 106 -11.12 11.27 13.41
N ARG A 107 -9.92 11.74 13.77
CA ARG A 107 -8.68 10.95 13.67
C ARG A 107 -8.12 10.75 15.07
N ILE A 108 -7.83 9.51 15.40
CA ILE A 108 -7.36 9.08 16.70
C ILE A 108 -5.98 8.48 16.51
N PRO A 109 -4.93 9.03 17.14
CA PRO A 109 -3.59 8.48 17.03
C PRO A 109 -3.48 7.13 17.74
N HIS A 110 -2.60 6.29 17.24
CA HIS A 110 -2.20 5.05 17.89
C HIS A 110 -1.62 5.33 19.27
N ASN A 111 -2.03 4.55 20.26
CA ASN A 111 -1.53 4.63 21.62
C ASN A 111 -0.94 3.29 22.06
N GLN A 112 0.40 3.21 22.08
CA GLN A 112 1.12 2.01 22.49
C GLN A 112 1.04 1.73 24.00
N GLU A 113 0.78 2.74 24.84
CA GLU A 113 0.67 2.58 26.30
C GLU A 113 -0.56 1.74 26.70
N LEU A 114 -1.56 1.67 25.80
CA LEU A 114 -2.72 0.79 26.02
C LEU A 114 -2.35 -0.68 26.08
N ALA A 115 -1.22 -1.07 25.49
CA ALA A 115 -0.73 -2.44 25.53
C ALA A 115 -0.32 -2.89 26.93
N GLU A 116 0.29 -2.02 27.70
CA GLU A 116 0.75 -2.31 29.07
C GLU A 116 -0.41 -2.53 30.02
N ASN A 117 -1.51 -1.79 29.83
CA ASN A 117 -2.70 -1.86 30.66
C ASN A 117 -3.64 -3.03 30.28
N GLU A 118 -3.55 -3.55 29.07
CA GLU A 118 -4.43 -4.61 28.56
C GLU A 118 -3.77 -6.00 28.48
N SER A 119 -2.51 -6.15 28.90
CA SER A 119 -1.75 -7.41 28.81
C SER A 119 -2.32 -8.59 29.62
N THR A 120 -3.45 -8.39 30.31
CA THR A 120 -4.12 -9.41 31.15
C THR A 120 -5.05 -10.36 30.37
N GLY A 121 -5.20 -10.24 29.07
CA GLY A 121 -6.13 -11.07 28.31
C GLY A 121 -5.67 -11.49 26.93
N LYS A 122 -4.81 -12.53 26.84
CA LYS A 122 -4.66 -13.41 25.65
C LYS A 122 -4.49 -12.79 24.25
N THR A 123 -3.86 -11.63 24.08
CA THR A 123 -3.38 -11.18 22.76
C THR A 123 -1.96 -11.70 22.49
N GLN A 124 -1.75 -12.99 22.69
CA GLN A 124 -0.44 -13.67 22.55
C GLN A 124 -0.02 -13.86 21.08
N GLU A 125 -0.87 -13.45 20.10
CA GLU A 125 -0.60 -13.71 18.68
C GLU A 125 0.40 -12.73 18.06
N ALA A 126 0.55 -11.52 18.57
CA ALA A 126 1.48 -10.51 18.04
C ALA A 126 1.73 -9.38 19.03
N SER A 127 2.88 -8.71 18.91
CA SER A 127 3.22 -7.52 19.70
C SER A 127 2.43 -6.29 19.22
N VAL A 128 2.32 -5.28 20.07
CA VAL A 128 1.83 -3.96 19.69
C VAL A 128 2.94 -3.20 18.98
N PHE A 129 2.61 -2.51 17.90
CA PHE A 129 3.58 -1.69 17.19
C PHE A 129 4.07 -0.55 18.07
N ALA A 130 5.38 -0.38 18.14
CA ALA A 130 6.02 0.83 18.65
C ALA A 130 6.24 1.78 17.47
N ILE A 131 5.76 3.02 17.57
CA ILE A 131 5.94 4.03 16.51
C ILE A 131 7.00 5.04 16.97
N PRO A 132 7.99 5.34 16.13
CA PRO A 132 8.20 4.88 14.76
C PRO A 132 8.70 3.43 14.67
N SER A 133 8.26 2.70 13.64
CA SER A 133 8.64 1.30 13.40
C SER A 133 9.31 1.14 12.03
N ARG A 134 10.57 0.74 12.00
CA ARG A 134 11.33 0.54 10.77
C ARG A 134 10.96 -0.77 10.10
N ILE A 135 10.87 -0.74 8.77
CA ILE A 135 10.60 -1.90 7.92
C ILE A 135 11.67 -1.94 6.83
N ASP A 136 12.51 -2.96 6.86
CA ASP A 136 13.55 -3.14 5.86
C ASP A 136 12.96 -3.50 4.49
N PRO A 137 13.72 -3.36 3.39
CA PRO A 137 13.29 -3.75 2.06
C PRO A 137 12.71 -5.17 2.05
N HIS A 138 11.56 -5.35 1.40
CA HIS A 138 10.84 -6.62 1.26
C HIS A 138 10.45 -7.32 2.58
N GLN A 139 10.56 -6.61 3.70
CA GLN A 139 10.16 -7.12 5.00
C GLN A 139 8.66 -6.88 5.24
N THR A 140 8.08 -7.78 6.03
CA THR A 140 6.72 -7.68 6.55
C THR A 140 6.77 -7.71 8.08
N LEU A 141 6.10 -6.74 8.71
CA LEU A 141 5.87 -6.72 10.14
C LEU A 141 4.40 -7.08 10.43
N PHE A 142 4.18 -7.79 11.51
CA PHE A 142 2.85 -8.21 11.96
C PHE A 142 2.64 -7.80 13.41
N GLY A 143 1.54 -7.09 13.68
CA GLY A 143 1.31 -6.55 15.01
C GLY A 143 -0.03 -5.86 15.18
N TRP A 144 -0.26 -5.35 16.40
CA TRP A 144 -1.45 -4.63 16.78
C TRP A 144 -1.26 -3.12 16.75
N PHE A 145 -2.25 -2.41 16.20
CA PHE A 145 -2.50 -0.99 16.50
C PHE A 145 -3.68 -0.86 17.44
N LEU A 146 -3.50 -0.07 18.49
CA LEU A 146 -4.51 0.18 19.51
C LEU A 146 -4.92 1.65 19.51
N PHE A 147 -6.22 1.93 19.63
CA PHE A 147 -6.78 3.27 19.62
C PHE A 147 -7.83 3.38 20.70
N CYS A 148 -7.89 4.53 21.38
CA CYS A 148 -8.90 4.82 22.38
C CYS A 148 -9.71 6.04 21.95
N LEU A 149 -11.01 5.88 21.85
CA LEU A 149 -11.96 6.92 21.50
C LEU A 149 -12.86 7.20 22.69
N ASP A 150 -12.88 8.44 23.16
CA ASP A 150 -13.82 8.87 24.19
C ASP A 150 -15.23 9.02 23.59
N ASP A 151 -16.24 8.53 24.27
CA ASP A 151 -17.64 8.56 23.80
C ASP A 151 -18.13 9.99 23.49
N ASN A 152 -17.59 10.99 24.18
CA ASN A 152 -17.93 12.40 23.98
C ASN A 152 -17.52 12.95 22.61
N VAL A 153 -16.56 12.31 21.92
CA VAL A 153 -16.04 12.78 20.63
C VAL A 153 -17.07 12.63 19.52
N ILE A 154 -17.80 11.52 19.51
CA ILE A 154 -18.86 11.25 18.52
C ILE A 154 -20.18 11.89 18.98
N GLY A 155 -20.40 12.00 20.31
CA GLY A 155 -21.64 12.50 20.89
C GLY A 155 -22.85 11.65 20.43
N GLU A 156 -23.88 12.32 19.90
CA GLU A 156 -25.09 11.66 19.37
C GLU A 156 -24.93 11.23 17.88
N GLY A 157 -23.74 11.37 17.31
CA GLY A 157 -23.48 11.00 15.92
C GLY A 157 -23.54 9.48 15.67
N THR A 158 -23.93 9.09 14.47
CA THR A 158 -23.94 7.69 14.04
C THR A 158 -22.68 7.38 13.25
N VAL A 159 -21.89 6.38 13.67
CA VAL A 159 -20.69 5.95 12.97
C VAL A 159 -21.05 5.33 11.62
N ASP A 160 -20.45 5.85 10.55
CA ASP A 160 -20.64 5.41 9.17
C ASP A 160 -19.53 4.43 8.74
N ALA A 161 -18.26 4.76 9.04
CA ALA A 161 -17.13 3.93 8.67
C ALA A 161 -15.93 4.12 9.61
N HIS A 162 -15.09 3.09 9.66
CA HIS A 162 -13.76 3.13 10.25
C HIS A 162 -12.74 2.87 9.16
N SER A 163 -11.59 3.55 9.16
CA SER A 163 -10.43 3.19 8.34
C SER A 163 -9.14 3.41 9.10
N LEU A 164 -8.12 2.60 8.81
CA LEU A 164 -6.80 2.72 9.39
C LEU A 164 -5.89 3.45 8.40
N LEU A 165 -5.30 4.54 8.85
CA LEU A 165 -4.35 5.35 8.09
C LEU A 165 -2.95 5.11 8.64
N LEU A 166 -2.01 4.75 7.76
CA LEU A 166 -0.59 4.68 8.09
C LEU A 166 0.14 5.74 7.27
N GLU A 167 0.94 6.54 7.92
CA GLU A 167 1.83 7.52 7.28
C GLU A 167 3.27 7.03 7.44
N ASP A 168 4.01 7.04 6.35
CA ASP A 168 5.41 6.64 6.35
C ASP A 168 6.33 7.84 6.54
N THR A 169 7.65 7.60 6.60
CA THR A 169 8.66 8.65 6.76
C THR A 169 8.85 9.53 5.52
N HIS A 170 8.14 9.26 4.45
CA HIS A 170 8.12 10.05 3.21
C HIS A 170 6.79 10.80 3.03
N ASP A 171 6.00 10.94 4.11
CA ASP A 171 4.68 11.59 4.14
C ASP A 171 3.65 10.92 3.21
N ILE A 172 3.87 9.65 2.85
CA ILE A 172 2.93 8.88 2.04
C ILE A 172 1.94 8.17 2.95
N THR A 173 0.66 8.46 2.77
CA THR A 173 -0.42 7.81 3.52
C THR A 173 -0.93 6.57 2.79
N THR A 174 -1.00 5.47 3.52
CA THR A 174 -1.65 4.23 3.10
C THR A 174 -2.94 4.07 3.89
N ASP A 175 -4.06 3.91 3.19
CA ASP A 175 -5.40 3.72 3.77
C ASP A 175 -5.84 2.27 3.61
N SER A 176 -6.39 1.68 4.67
CA SER A 176 -6.98 0.33 4.64
C SER A 176 -8.30 0.24 3.88
N GLY A 177 -8.90 1.39 3.55
CA GLY A 177 -10.31 1.47 3.18
C GLY A 177 -11.27 1.20 4.36
N PRO A 178 -12.58 1.17 4.11
CA PRO A 178 -13.58 0.96 5.14
C PRO A 178 -13.44 -0.41 5.83
N ILE A 179 -13.40 -0.40 7.16
CA ILE A 179 -13.22 -1.59 7.99
C ILE A 179 -14.52 -1.93 8.70
N MET A 180 -14.93 -3.20 8.65
CA MET A 180 -15.96 -3.72 9.54
C MET A 180 -15.33 -4.15 10.86
N VAL A 181 -15.69 -3.47 11.94
CA VAL A 181 -15.19 -3.75 13.29
C VAL A 181 -16.18 -4.63 14.03
N ARG A 182 -15.70 -5.76 14.56
CA ARG A 182 -16.52 -6.68 15.37
C ARG A 182 -16.45 -6.28 16.83
N GLU A 183 -17.55 -6.48 17.56
CA GLU A 183 -17.56 -6.29 19.00
C GLU A 183 -16.80 -7.44 19.66
N TRP A 184 -15.91 -7.11 20.61
CA TRP A 184 -15.21 -8.11 21.40
C TRP A 184 -16.15 -8.63 22.47
N THR A 185 -16.73 -9.78 22.24
CA THR A 185 -17.45 -10.54 23.29
C THR A 185 -16.44 -11.44 23.99
N HIS A 186 -16.28 -11.30 25.29
CA HIS A 186 -15.59 -12.30 26.10
C HIS A 186 -16.42 -13.60 26.01
N GLU A 187 -16.04 -14.50 25.12
CA GLU A 187 -16.44 -15.89 25.28
C GLU A 187 -15.76 -16.42 26.54
N THR A 188 -16.48 -16.45 27.63
CA THR A 188 -16.13 -17.26 28.80
C THR A 188 -16.09 -18.68 28.28
N PRO A 189 -14.93 -19.42 28.33
CA PRO A 189 -14.93 -20.80 27.94
C PRO A 189 -15.94 -21.52 28.85
N LYS A 190 -17.00 -22.06 28.24
CA LYS A 190 -17.91 -22.97 28.95
C LYS A 190 -17.06 -24.16 29.37
N GLY A 191 -16.83 -24.25 30.68
CA GLY A 191 -16.20 -25.40 31.33
C GLY A 191 -17.03 -26.67 31.15
#